data_c51b13b7741b0392ee04ce2f784f1d8a
#
_entry.id   c51b13b7741b0392ee04ce2f784f1d8a
#
_cell.length_a   1.000
_cell.length_b   1.000
_cell.length_c   1.000
_cell.angle_alpha   90.00
_cell.angle_beta   90.00
_cell.angle_gamma   90.00
#
_symmetry.space_group_name_H-M   'P 1'
#
loop_
_entity.id
_entity.type
_entity.pdbx_description
1 polymer ?
#
loop_
_entity_poly.entity_id
_entity_poly.type
_entity_poly.pdbx_seq_one_letter_code
_entity_poly.pdbx_strand_id
1 'polypeptide(L)'
;MNELAGALSPYLRQHASNPVAWRQWGPEALADAAARDVPLLISIGYSTCHWCHVMAHESFEDRTVAAAMNDRFAPVKVDREERPDLDAVYMQATMAITGQGGWPMTVFAFPDGTPFFAGTYFPKPHFLRLLDAVHAAWTGQREELRHQGAAIVEAGAKGGPAFADVTVACPLDGPCPPAPPVRAQLLDAAAATVMASADAVHGGFGSAPKFPGVPALRFLLDAYVRTGEARFLDHVKLTAERMARGGIYDQLEGGFARYSVDESWTVPHFEKMLYDNAELLWLYSRLYGEGELFARVADETAAFLLEHFTTGEGAFAAAFDADTEGVEGLTYAWSYADLEAVLGEDAAWAAAAFGVDPSRPNFEHDKNVLELPVDPEDGARFAAVRHRLAAARRERPQPGRDDKVVAAWNGLAIAALAEYASRSGGRDALLAAERAATELWATHVGADGRLARASLAGAVSPAPGILEDYAAVALGFLRLGGEWTERACGLLRQVGEHFGDGLGGFFDTAADAEALVTRPADVHDGPTASGWALAAAALLEAWQVTGEESFKDDAWRAIARAEPAMSANPRFTAGLHAAAETLVRAQRAELSTVPG
;
A
#
# COMPACT_ATOMS: atom_id res chain seq x y z
N MET A 1 -7.83 -10.43 -30.35
CA MET A 1 -9.15 -10.44 -29.65
C MET A 1 -8.87 -10.09 -28.21
N ASN A 2 -9.77 -9.39 -27.51
CA ASN A 2 -9.60 -9.10 -26.10
C ASN A 2 -9.78 -10.37 -25.27
N GLU A 3 -8.84 -10.68 -24.37
CA GLU A 3 -8.79 -11.94 -23.61
C GLU A 3 -9.05 -11.73 -22.10
N LEU A 4 -9.44 -10.52 -21.67
CA LEU A 4 -9.55 -10.17 -20.25
C LEU A 4 -10.85 -10.65 -19.57
N ALA A 5 -11.85 -11.13 -20.32
CA ALA A 5 -13.13 -11.57 -19.75
C ALA A 5 -12.98 -12.73 -18.74
N GLY A 6 -11.96 -13.57 -18.91
CA GLY A 6 -11.63 -14.68 -18.01
C GLY A 6 -10.62 -14.35 -16.92
N ALA A 7 -10.15 -13.11 -16.83
CA ALA A 7 -9.18 -12.71 -15.80
C ALA A 7 -9.81 -12.78 -14.40
N LEU A 8 -8.99 -13.07 -13.39
CA LEU A 8 -9.44 -13.01 -11.98
C LEU A 8 -9.63 -11.56 -11.54
N SER A 9 -8.67 -10.69 -11.85
CA SER A 9 -8.66 -9.29 -11.46
C SER A 9 -9.92 -8.53 -11.89
N PRO A 10 -10.64 -7.86 -10.96
CA PRO A 10 -11.72 -6.94 -11.32
C PRO A 10 -11.27 -5.84 -12.27
N TYR A 11 -10.06 -5.28 -12.06
CA TYR A 11 -9.49 -4.27 -12.96
C TYR A 11 -9.36 -4.77 -14.40
N LEU A 12 -8.84 -5.96 -14.61
CA LEU A 12 -8.71 -6.51 -15.95
C LEU A 12 -10.09 -6.74 -16.58
N ARG A 13 -11.07 -7.22 -15.81
CA ARG A 13 -12.45 -7.43 -16.28
C ARG A 13 -13.15 -6.12 -16.67
N GLN A 14 -12.89 -5.01 -16.00
CA GLN A 14 -13.40 -3.68 -16.38
C GLN A 14 -13.03 -3.33 -17.83
N HIS A 15 -11.89 -3.84 -18.33
CA HIS A 15 -11.41 -3.61 -19.69
C HIS A 15 -11.82 -4.72 -20.69
N ALA A 16 -12.57 -5.74 -20.28
CA ALA A 16 -12.94 -6.87 -21.13
C ALA A 16 -13.80 -6.50 -22.35
N SER A 17 -14.58 -5.41 -22.25
CA SER A 17 -15.43 -4.89 -23.34
C SER A 17 -14.74 -3.87 -24.25
N ASN A 18 -13.51 -3.47 -23.95
CA ASN A 18 -12.77 -2.54 -24.79
C ASN A 18 -12.53 -3.10 -26.19
N PRO A 19 -12.57 -2.26 -27.24
CA PRO A 19 -12.20 -2.68 -28.60
C PRO A 19 -10.70 -2.96 -28.76
N VAL A 20 -9.87 -2.66 -27.78
CA VAL A 20 -8.44 -3.02 -27.72
C VAL A 20 -8.30 -4.52 -27.50
N ALA A 21 -7.41 -5.17 -28.24
CA ALA A 21 -7.11 -6.61 -28.12
C ALA A 21 -6.18 -6.90 -26.93
N TRP A 22 -6.64 -6.52 -25.74
CA TRP A 22 -5.89 -6.69 -24.50
C TRP A 22 -5.57 -8.15 -24.20
N ARG A 23 -4.35 -8.38 -23.72
CA ARG A 23 -3.88 -9.62 -23.10
C ARG A 23 -3.39 -9.36 -21.70
N GLN A 24 -3.36 -10.39 -20.88
CA GLN A 24 -2.61 -10.38 -19.63
C GLN A 24 -1.11 -10.51 -19.94
N TRP A 25 -0.25 -10.05 -19.03
CA TRP A 25 1.18 -10.34 -19.10
C TRP A 25 1.44 -11.84 -18.99
N GLY A 26 2.32 -12.35 -19.84
CA GLY A 26 2.74 -13.75 -19.82
C GLY A 26 3.44 -14.16 -21.12
N PRO A 27 3.98 -15.38 -21.16
CA PRO A 27 4.75 -15.88 -22.30
C PRO A 27 4.04 -15.77 -23.65
N GLU A 28 2.71 -15.94 -23.66
CA GLU A 28 1.91 -15.87 -24.89
C GLU A 28 1.85 -14.45 -25.47
N ALA A 29 1.73 -13.43 -24.60
CA ALA A 29 1.74 -12.03 -25.01
C ALA A 29 3.11 -11.61 -25.57
N LEU A 30 4.19 -12.05 -24.92
CA LEU A 30 5.57 -11.81 -25.36
C LEU A 30 5.85 -12.50 -26.69
N ALA A 31 5.42 -13.76 -26.84
CA ALA A 31 5.56 -14.52 -28.08
C ALA A 31 4.77 -13.91 -29.25
N ASP A 32 3.55 -13.41 -29.01
CA ASP A 32 2.76 -12.70 -30.03
C ASP A 32 3.46 -11.43 -30.51
N ALA A 33 4.00 -10.63 -29.58
CA ALA A 33 4.77 -9.43 -29.92
C ALA A 33 5.99 -9.77 -30.78
N ALA A 34 6.74 -10.81 -30.41
CA ALA A 34 7.89 -11.29 -31.16
C ALA A 34 7.51 -11.82 -32.56
N ALA A 35 6.45 -12.62 -32.66
CA ALA A 35 6.00 -13.21 -33.93
C ALA A 35 5.47 -12.15 -34.91
N ARG A 36 4.82 -11.11 -34.41
CA ARG A 36 4.32 -9.98 -35.21
C ARG A 36 5.38 -8.93 -35.48
N ASP A 37 6.53 -9.03 -34.86
CA ASP A 37 7.61 -8.02 -34.89
C ASP A 37 7.12 -6.61 -34.51
N VAL A 38 6.34 -6.50 -33.43
CA VAL A 38 5.81 -5.25 -32.90
C VAL A 38 6.22 -5.05 -31.43
N PRO A 39 6.28 -3.79 -30.96
CA PRO A 39 6.56 -3.56 -29.54
C PRO A 39 5.36 -3.91 -28.65
N LEU A 40 5.63 -4.27 -27.40
CA LEU A 40 4.63 -4.33 -26.35
C LEU A 40 4.14 -2.91 -26.04
N LEU A 41 2.82 -2.76 -25.84
CA LEU A 41 2.20 -1.61 -25.21
C LEU A 41 1.62 -2.07 -23.88
N ILE A 42 2.27 -1.76 -22.78
CA ILE A 42 1.90 -2.23 -21.45
C ILE A 42 1.18 -1.09 -20.73
N SER A 43 -0.06 -1.34 -20.30
CA SER A 43 -0.82 -0.41 -19.48
C SER A 43 -1.02 -1.00 -18.09
N ILE A 44 -0.51 -0.33 -17.07
CA ILE A 44 -0.53 -0.75 -15.67
C ILE A 44 -1.41 0.19 -14.87
N GLY A 45 -2.26 -0.36 -14.01
CA GLY A 45 -3.16 0.38 -13.13
C GLY A 45 -3.82 -0.54 -12.13
N TYR A 46 -4.92 -0.11 -11.54
CA TYR A 46 -5.71 -0.88 -10.57
C TYR A 46 -7.18 -0.45 -10.59
N SER A 47 -8.06 -1.22 -9.96
CA SER A 47 -9.52 -1.13 -10.20
C SER A 47 -10.15 0.16 -9.68
N THR A 48 -9.63 0.76 -8.62
CA THR A 48 -10.17 1.95 -7.95
C THR A 48 -9.47 3.25 -8.35
N CYS A 49 -8.65 3.19 -9.40
CA CYS A 49 -7.82 4.31 -9.87
C CYS A 49 -8.62 5.27 -10.77
N HIS A 50 -8.97 6.45 -10.27
CA HIS A 50 -9.70 7.49 -11.03
C HIS A 50 -9.10 7.78 -12.41
N TRP A 51 -7.80 8.12 -12.50
CA TRP A 51 -7.15 8.43 -13.78
C TRP A 51 -7.05 7.22 -14.73
N CYS A 52 -7.11 5.99 -14.20
CA CYS A 52 -7.20 4.80 -15.03
C CYS A 52 -8.59 4.71 -15.70
N HIS A 53 -9.67 5.07 -14.99
CA HIS A 53 -11.02 5.16 -15.54
C HIS A 53 -11.10 6.25 -16.61
N VAL A 54 -10.54 7.44 -16.34
CA VAL A 54 -10.48 8.54 -17.31
C VAL A 54 -9.79 8.08 -18.60
N MET A 55 -8.62 7.43 -18.50
CA MET A 55 -7.90 6.94 -19.68
C MET A 55 -8.66 5.84 -20.43
N ALA A 56 -9.39 4.98 -19.71
CA ALA A 56 -10.23 3.95 -20.31
C ALA A 56 -11.33 4.58 -21.19
N HIS A 57 -12.10 5.51 -20.64
CA HIS A 57 -13.21 6.16 -21.35
C HIS A 57 -12.72 7.03 -22.52
N GLU A 58 -11.65 7.80 -22.33
CA GLU A 58 -11.14 8.68 -23.37
C GLU A 58 -10.43 7.93 -24.52
N SER A 59 -9.68 6.87 -24.20
CA SER A 59 -8.75 6.25 -25.13
C SER A 59 -9.08 4.76 -25.42
N PHE A 60 -9.25 3.92 -24.42
CA PHE A 60 -9.34 2.47 -24.63
C PHE A 60 -10.71 2.02 -25.17
N GLU A 61 -11.76 2.78 -24.96
CA GLU A 61 -13.10 2.58 -25.53
C GLU A 61 -13.24 3.18 -26.94
N ASP A 62 -12.32 4.05 -27.35
CA ASP A 62 -12.35 4.67 -28.67
C ASP A 62 -11.84 3.72 -29.77
N ARG A 63 -12.66 3.49 -30.81
CA ARG A 63 -12.33 2.58 -31.90
C ARG A 63 -11.12 3.02 -32.73
N THR A 64 -10.85 4.30 -32.83
CA THR A 64 -9.69 4.82 -33.60
C THR A 64 -8.40 4.55 -32.86
N VAL A 65 -8.39 4.80 -31.54
CA VAL A 65 -7.26 4.47 -30.66
C VAL A 65 -7.02 2.97 -30.65
N ALA A 66 -8.09 2.18 -30.45
CA ALA A 66 -8.01 0.72 -30.44
C ALA A 66 -7.47 0.13 -31.74
N ALA A 67 -7.89 0.66 -32.90
CA ALA A 67 -7.36 0.24 -34.20
C ALA A 67 -5.85 0.51 -34.29
N ALA A 68 -5.39 1.70 -33.90
CA ALA A 68 -3.96 2.05 -33.89
C ALA A 68 -3.16 1.14 -32.96
N MET A 69 -3.69 0.85 -31.75
CA MET A 69 -3.05 -0.04 -30.79
C MET A 69 -2.95 -1.47 -31.31
N ASN A 70 -4.04 -2.04 -31.82
CA ASN A 70 -4.12 -3.42 -32.27
C ASN A 70 -3.26 -3.71 -33.50
N ASP A 71 -3.17 -2.76 -34.41
CA ASP A 71 -2.42 -2.89 -35.67
C ASP A 71 -0.90 -2.84 -35.45
N ARG A 72 -0.44 -2.01 -34.55
CA ARG A 72 0.98 -1.61 -34.44
C ARG A 72 1.67 -2.12 -33.17
N PHE A 73 0.94 -2.65 -32.20
CA PHE A 73 1.46 -3.07 -30.90
C PHE A 73 0.87 -4.42 -30.48
N ALA A 74 1.49 -5.02 -29.49
CA ALA A 74 0.89 -6.07 -28.68
C ALA A 74 0.40 -5.47 -27.36
N PRO A 75 -0.91 -5.17 -27.22
CA PRO A 75 -1.43 -4.53 -26.02
C PRO A 75 -1.48 -5.49 -24.83
N VAL A 76 -0.86 -5.11 -23.72
CA VAL A 76 -0.84 -5.87 -22.47
C VAL A 76 -1.44 -5.02 -21.36
N LYS A 77 -2.37 -5.60 -20.59
CA LYS A 77 -2.98 -4.97 -19.43
C LYS A 77 -2.48 -5.63 -18.15
N VAL A 78 -2.05 -4.86 -17.18
CA VAL A 78 -1.49 -5.35 -15.92
C VAL A 78 -2.23 -4.71 -14.75
N ASP A 79 -2.72 -5.55 -13.84
CA ASP A 79 -3.17 -5.11 -12.52
C ASP A 79 -1.95 -5.08 -11.58
N ARG A 80 -1.57 -3.87 -11.11
CA ARG A 80 -0.44 -3.69 -10.22
C ARG A 80 -0.62 -4.39 -8.86
N GLU A 81 -1.84 -4.68 -8.49
CA GLU A 81 -2.15 -5.31 -7.20
C GLU A 81 -1.94 -6.83 -7.28
N GLU A 82 -2.18 -7.43 -8.45
CA GLU A 82 -1.82 -8.83 -8.71
C GLU A 82 -0.34 -9.02 -9.09
N ARG A 83 0.24 -8.05 -9.84
CA ARG A 83 1.60 -8.09 -10.36
C ARG A 83 2.42 -6.87 -9.90
N PRO A 84 2.62 -6.71 -8.57
CA PRO A 84 3.43 -5.61 -8.04
C PRO A 84 4.91 -5.69 -8.46
N ASP A 85 5.39 -6.86 -8.81
CA ASP A 85 6.71 -7.10 -9.39
C ASP A 85 6.89 -6.39 -10.75
N LEU A 86 5.91 -6.52 -11.65
CA LEU A 86 5.88 -5.80 -12.93
C LEU A 86 5.73 -4.29 -12.71
N ASP A 87 4.84 -3.91 -11.78
CA ASP A 87 4.64 -2.50 -11.42
C ASP A 87 5.96 -1.87 -10.96
N ALA A 88 6.70 -2.53 -10.07
CA ALA A 88 7.98 -2.02 -9.56
C ALA A 88 9.02 -1.83 -10.68
N VAL A 89 9.18 -2.82 -11.56
CA VAL A 89 10.12 -2.76 -12.68
C VAL A 89 9.80 -1.59 -13.62
N TYR A 90 8.53 -1.44 -14.01
CA TYR A 90 8.13 -0.40 -14.95
C TYR A 90 7.94 0.97 -14.30
N MET A 91 7.63 1.04 -13.00
CA MET A 91 7.66 2.29 -12.25
C MET A 91 9.07 2.86 -12.16
N GLN A 92 10.08 2.02 -11.91
CA GLN A 92 11.48 2.43 -11.91
C GLN A 92 11.90 3.00 -13.28
N ALA A 93 11.50 2.35 -14.37
CA ALA A 93 11.74 2.85 -15.72
C ALA A 93 11.00 4.18 -15.98
N THR A 94 9.75 4.31 -15.53
CA THR A 94 8.94 5.53 -15.66
C THR A 94 9.60 6.70 -14.93
N MET A 95 10.02 6.48 -13.68
CA MET A 95 10.72 7.50 -12.90
C MET A 95 12.08 7.89 -13.51
N ALA A 96 12.83 6.93 -14.05
CA ALA A 96 14.10 7.20 -14.71
C ALA A 96 13.93 8.10 -15.97
N ILE A 97 12.81 7.95 -16.69
CA ILE A 97 12.52 8.72 -17.92
C ILE A 97 11.89 10.06 -17.61
N THR A 98 10.90 10.11 -16.71
CA THR A 98 10.03 11.28 -16.52
C THR A 98 10.36 12.09 -15.27
N GLY A 99 11.10 11.51 -14.32
CA GLY A 99 11.32 12.05 -12.98
C GLY A 99 10.11 11.92 -12.05
N GLN A 100 9.01 11.33 -12.50
CA GLN A 100 7.75 11.18 -11.75
C GLN A 100 7.17 9.79 -11.98
N GLY A 101 6.49 9.25 -10.96
CA GLY A 101 5.72 8.01 -11.02
C GLY A 101 4.23 8.27 -10.85
N GLY A 102 3.41 7.26 -11.12
CA GLY A 102 1.96 7.31 -10.92
C GLY A 102 1.20 6.42 -11.90
N TRP A 103 -0.08 6.26 -11.66
CA TRP A 103 -0.98 5.45 -12.47
C TRP A 103 -2.06 6.32 -13.11
N PRO A 104 -2.53 5.90 -14.35
CA PRO A 104 -2.08 4.72 -15.10
C PRO A 104 -0.65 4.89 -15.61
N MET A 105 0.14 3.80 -15.66
CA MET A 105 1.39 3.77 -16.41
C MET A 105 1.16 3.28 -17.83
N THR A 106 1.86 3.92 -18.79
CA THR A 106 1.91 3.53 -20.20
C THR A 106 3.36 3.28 -20.58
N VAL A 107 3.68 2.04 -20.89
CA VAL A 107 5.06 1.63 -21.20
C VAL A 107 5.12 1.00 -22.59
N PHE A 108 6.15 1.33 -23.36
CA PHE A 108 6.49 0.65 -24.60
C PHE A 108 7.78 -0.14 -24.37
N ALA A 109 7.73 -1.44 -24.67
CA ALA A 109 8.83 -2.35 -24.44
C ALA A 109 9.10 -3.25 -25.65
N PHE A 110 10.31 -3.78 -25.71
CA PHE A 110 10.64 -4.89 -26.62
C PHE A 110 9.88 -6.17 -26.22
N PRO A 111 9.76 -7.16 -27.12
CA PRO A 111 9.15 -8.45 -26.77
C PRO A 111 9.82 -9.21 -25.62
N ASP A 112 11.04 -8.86 -25.26
CA ASP A 112 11.76 -9.37 -24.08
C ASP A 112 11.43 -8.61 -22.78
N GLY A 113 10.52 -7.64 -22.83
CA GLY A 113 10.13 -6.81 -21.69
C GLY A 113 11.00 -5.57 -21.46
N THR A 114 12.12 -5.39 -22.19
CA THR A 114 12.99 -4.22 -22.02
C THR A 114 12.26 -2.92 -22.39
N PRO A 115 12.00 -2.00 -21.43
CA PRO A 115 11.31 -0.75 -21.72
C PRO A 115 12.21 0.20 -22.49
N PHE A 116 11.66 0.91 -23.48
CA PHE A 116 12.35 1.98 -24.19
C PHE A 116 11.63 3.32 -24.13
N PHE A 117 10.39 3.33 -23.68
CA PHE A 117 9.62 4.54 -23.37
C PHE A 117 8.61 4.25 -22.27
N ALA A 118 8.40 5.22 -21.39
CA ALA A 118 7.37 5.15 -20.35
C ALA A 118 6.82 6.53 -20.03
N GLY A 119 5.60 6.57 -19.53
CA GLY A 119 4.92 7.73 -19.00
C GLY A 119 3.69 7.34 -18.23
N THR A 120 2.96 8.31 -17.71
CA THR A 120 1.73 8.09 -16.96
C THR A 120 0.50 8.27 -17.85
N TYR A 121 -0.46 9.09 -17.44
CA TYR A 121 -1.66 9.41 -18.22
C TYR A 121 -1.34 10.28 -19.43
N PHE A 122 -1.99 9.99 -20.56
CA PHE A 122 -1.96 10.79 -21.78
C PHE A 122 -3.39 11.08 -22.26
N PRO A 123 -3.80 12.36 -22.40
CA PRO A 123 -5.05 12.72 -23.07
C PRO A 123 -5.10 12.12 -24.48
N LYS A 124 -6.27 11.67 -24.93
CA LYS A 124 -6.48 10.97 -26.22
C LYS A 124 -5.74 11.57 -27.42
N PRO A 125 -5.75 12.91 -27.70
CA PRO A 125 -5.03 13.45 -28.86
C PRO A 125 -3.50 13.31 -28.73
N HIS A 126 -2.97 13.35 -27.51
CA HIS A 126 -1.55 13.16 -27.23
C HIS A 126 -1.18 11.67 -27.34
N PHE A 127 -2.06 10.79 -26.86
CA PHE A 127 -1.87 9.36 -26.95
C PHE A 127 -1.79 8.86 -28.39
N LEU A 128 -2.68 9.33 -29.27
CA LEU A 128 -2.63 9.01 -30.71
C LEU A 128 -1.31 9.44 -31.34
N ARG A 129 -0.84 10.67 -31.07
CA ARG A 129 0.47 11.13 -31.57
C ARG A 129 1.63 10.31 -31.04
N LEU A 130 1.55 9.88 -29.78
CA LEU A 130 2.55 9.00 -29.16
C LEU A 130 2.60 7.65 -29.87
N LEU A 131 1.43 7.03 -30.12
CA LEU A 131 1.35 5.75 -30.88
C LEU A 131 2.00 5.88 -32.27
N ASP A 132 1.74 6.99 -33.00
CA ASP A 132 2.35 7.24 -34.31
C ASP A 132 3.87 7.42 -34.20
N ALA A 133 4.35 8.18 -33.22
CA ALA A 133 5.77 8.43 -33.01
C ALA A 133 6.55 7.16 -32.64
N VAL A 134 5.99 6.36 -31.71
CA VAL A 134 6.60 5.08 -31.28
C VAL A 134 6.65 4.08 -32.44
N HIS A 135 5.59 3.97 -33.23
CA HIS A 135 5.59 3.09 -34.40
C HIS A 135 6.62 3.52 -35.44
N ALA A 136 6.74 4.82 -35.74
CA ALA A 136 7.76 5.34 -36.64
C ALA A 136 9.19 5.07 -36.13
N ALA A 137 9.45 5.26 -34.84
CA ALA A 137 10.73 4.95 -34.23
C ALA A 137 11.05 3.44 -34.25
N TRP A 138 10.05 2.58 -34.00
CA TRP A 138 10.19 1.13 -34.08
C TRP A 138 10.61 0.66 -35.47
N THR A 139 10.05 1.22 -36.51
CA THR A 139 10.33 0.86 -37.90
C THR A 139 11.62 1.47 -38.45
N GLY A 140 12.00 2.67 -38.01
CA GLY A 140 13.11 3.42 -38.58
C GLY A 140 14.36 3.55 -37.71
N GLN A 141 14.25 3.36 -36.37
CA GLN A 141 15.32 3.68 -35.41
C GLN A 141 15.48 2.58 -34.34
N ARG A 142 15.27 1.30 -34.69
CA ARG A 142 15.21 0.19 -33.74
C ARG A 142 16.47 0.04 -32.87
N GLU A 143 17.65 0.20 -33.47
CA GLU A 143 18.91 0.09 -32.74
C GLU A 143 19.05 1.20 -31.69
N GLU A 144 18.59 2.42 -32.00
CA GLU A 144 18.61 3.52 -31.06
C GLU A 144 17.64 3.27 -29.90
N LEU A 145 16.46 2.71 -30.18
CA LEU A 145 15.54 2.27 -29.13
C LEU A 145 16.15 1.19 -28.23
N ARG A 146 16.94 0.25 -28.78
CA ARG A 146 17.65 -0.75 -27.97
C ARG A 146 18.71 -0.11 -27.07
N HIS A 147 19.49 0.82 -27.57
CA HIS A 147 20.45 1.55 -26.75
C HIS A 147 19.75 2.35 -25.64
N GLN A 148 18.64 3.01 -25.97
CA GLN A 148 17.82 3.74 -25.00
C GLN A 148 17.25 2.81 -23.93
N GLY A 149 16.69 1.65 -24.30
CA GLY A 149 16.17 0.65 -23.38
C GLY A 149 17.26 0.13 -22.43
N ALA A 150 18.44 -0.21 -22.96
CA ALA A 150 19.56 -0.63 -22.12
C ALA A 150 19.99 0.46 -21.13
N ALA A 151 20.03 1.72 -21.57
CA ALA A 151 20.37 2.85 -20.70
C ALA A 151 19.32 3.08 -19.60
N ILE A 152 18.02 2.90 -19.89
CA ILE A 152 16.94 3.00 -18.89
C ILE A 152 17.10 1.91 -17.81
N VAL A 153 17.33 0.67 -18.23
CA VAL A 153 17.55 -0.46 -17.30
C VAL A 153 18.79 -0.22 -16.44
N GLU A 154 19.90 0.24 -17.05
CA GLU A 154 21.11 0.58 -16.32
C GLU A 154 20.92 1.76 -15.35
N ALA A 155 20.18 2.79 -15.75
CA ALA A 155 19.85 3.93 -14.90
C ALA A 155 18.97 3.50 -13.72
N GLY A 156 17.97 2.64 -13.96
CA GLY A 156 17.15 2.05 -12.91
C GLY A 156 17.98 1.25 -11.91
N ALA A 157 18.87 0.40 -12.39
CA ALA A 157 19.77 -0.38 -11.52
C ALA A 157 20.71 0.50 -10.69
N LYS A 158 21.19 1.63 -11.25
CA LYS A 158 22.06 2.60 -10.55
C LYS A 158 21.29 3.52 -9.60
N GLY A 159 20.02 3.80 -9.90
CA GLY A 159 19.13 4.61 -9.08
C GLY A 159 18.48 3.85 -7.92
N GLY A 160 18.67 2.54 -7.89
CA GLY A 160 18.20 1.69 -6.81
C GLY A 160 18.87 1.97 -5.47
N PRO A 161 18.34 1.43 -4.37
CA PRO A 161 18.91 1.63 -3.05
C PRO A 161 20.35 1.13 -2.96
N ALA A 162 21.20 1.88 -2.26
CA ALA A 162 22.56 1.45 -1.99
C ALA A 162 22.54 0.41 -0.84
N PHE A 163 23.24 -0.70 -1.05
CA PHE A 163 23.33 -1.78 -0.07
C PHE A 163 24.76 -1.91 0.47
N ALA A 164 24.90 -2.21 1.76
CA ALA A 164 26.18 -2.52 2.37
C ALA A 164 26.63 -3.94 2.02
N ASP A 165 27.93 -4.15 1.81
CA ASP A 165 28.50 -5.50 1.79
C ASP A 165 28.60 -6.04 3.21
N VAL A 166 27.57 -6.77 3.63
CA VAL A 166 27.54 -7.43 4.95
C VAL A 166 28.18 -8.80 4.82
N THR A 167 29.50 -8.85 4.60
CA THR A 167 30.26 -10.09 4.73
C THR A 167 30.54 -10.35 6.22
N VAL A 168 29.55 -10.85 6.93
CA VAL A 168 29.83 -11.61 8.14
C VAL A 168 30.31 -12.98 7.67
N ALA A 169 31.63 -13.14 7.57
CA ALA A 169 32.23 -14.44 7.27
C ALA A 169 31.85 -15.41 8.40
N CYS A 170 30.76 -16.14 8.22
CA CYS A 170 30.48 -17.28 9.07
C CYS A 170 31.55 -18.34 8.75
N PRO A 171 32.29 -18.86 9.75
CA PRO A 171 33.19 -19.97 9.52
C PRO A 171 32.42 -21.17 8.98
N LEU A 172 32.94 -21.85 7.98
CA LEU A 172 32.32 -23.06 7.39
C LEU A 172 32.02 -24.15 8.43
N ASP A 173 32.70 -24.13 9.60
CA ASP A 173 32.66 -25.16 10.63
C ASP A 173 32.49 -24.59 12.05
N GLY A 174 31.83 -23.43 12.25
CA GLY A 174 31.64 -22.83 13.59
C GLY A 174 30.43 -21.91 13.68
N PRO A 175 30.01 -21.56 14.91
CA PRO A 175 28.93 -20.60 15.08
C PRO A 175 29.33 -19.24 14.49
N CYS A 176 28.41 -18.59 13.80
CA CYS A 176 28.61 -17.22 13.32
C CYS A 176 28.94 -16.30 14.51
N PRO A 177 29.86 -15.36 14.35
CA PRO A 177 30.10 -14.35 15.38
C PRO A 177 28.80 -13.57 15.63
N PRO A 178 28.53 -13.17 16.90
CA PRO A 178 27.35 -12.39 17.22
C PRO A 178 27.33 -11.11 16.37
N ALA A 179 26.15 -10.78 15.87
CA ALA A 179 25.92 -9.58 15.08
C ALA A 179 26.38 -8.33 15.86
N PRO A 180 27.13 -7.38 15.25
CA PRO A 180 27.48 -6.14 15.92
C PRO A 180 26.21 -5.36 16.28
N PRO A 181 26.20 -4.62 17.41
CA PRO A 181 25.01 -3.91 17.84
C PRO A 181 24.60 -2.83 16.84
N VAL A 182 23.28 -2.71 16.59
CA VAL A 182 22.72 -1.55 15.87
C VAL A 182 23.01 -0.30 16.69
N ARG A 183 23.57 0.74 16.06
CA ARG A 183 23.98 1.95 16.76
C ARG A 183 22.78 2.86 17.04
N ALA A 184 22.49 3.14 18.31
CA ALA A 184 21.42 4.05 18.70
C ALA A 184 21.56 5.45 18.06
N GLN A 185 22.80 5.91 17.81
CA GLN A 185 23.06 7.20 17.15
C GLN A 185 22.51 7.27 15.72
N LEU A 186 22.47 6.13 14.98
CA LEU A 186 21.83 6.07 13.68
C LEU A 186 20.33 6.37 13.80
N LEU A 187 19.67 5.78 14.78
CA LEU A 187 18.24 5.99 15.04
C LEU A 187 17.93 7.41 15.51
N ASP A 188 18.79 8.01 16.34
CA ASP A 188 18.64 9.39 16.78
C ASP A 188 18.74 10.36 15.59
N ALA A 189 19.72 10.16 14.70
CA ALA A 189 19.89 10.97 13.50
C ALA A 189 18.72 10.80 12.53
N ALA A 190 18.24 9.56 12.34
CA ALA A 190 17.09 9.27 11.51
C ALA A 190 15.81 9.93 12.04
N ALA A 191 15.52 9.81 13.34
CA ALA A 191 14.36 10.43 13.97
C ALA A 191 14.41 11.97 13.85
N ALA A 192 15.58 12.58 14.02
CA ALA A 192 15.77 14.02 13.82
C ALA A 192 15.51 14.43 12.36
N THR A 193 15.95 13.63 11.38
CA THR A 193 15.70 13.88 9.95
C THR A 193 14.22 13.74 9.58
N VAL A 194 13.54 12.72 10.11
CA VAL A 194 12.09 12.55 9.91
C VAL A 194 11.34 13.75 10.50
N MET A 195 11.68 14.17 11.73
CA MET A 195 11.07 15.35 12.35
C MET A 195 11.36 16.67 11.63
N ALA A 196 12.47 16.77 10.90
CA ALA A 196 12.76 17.96 10.10
C ALA A 196 11.79 18.14 8.91
N SER A 197 11.10 17.08 8.48
CA SER A 197 10.05 17.13 7.46
C SER A 197 8.63 17.20 8.03
N ALA A 198 8.49 17.25 9.36
CA ALA A 198 7.20 17.27 10.05
C ALA A 198 6.46 18.60 9.84
N ASP A 199 5.17 18.51 9.57
CA ASP A 199 4.27 19.66 9.55
C ASP A 199 3.75 19.94 10.98
N ALA A 200 4.24 21.00 11.58
CA ALA A 200 3.89 21.38 12.95
C ALA A 200 2.49 22.01 13.08
N VAL A 201 1.82 22.32 11.99
CA VAL A 201 0.48 22.96 11.97
C VAL A 201 -0.61 21.93 11.70
N HIS A 202 -0.45 21.18 10.60
CA HIS A 202 -1.47 20.23 10.15
C HIS A 202 -1.11 18.77 10.48
N GLY A 203 0.06 18.51 11.07
CA GLY A 203 0.54 17.14 11.27
C GLY A 203 0.97 16.46 9.97
N GLY A 204 1.45 15.23 10.07
CA GLY A 204 2.03 14.52 8.94
C GLY A 204 3.36 15.08 8.47
N PHE A 205 3.72 14.84 7.21
CA PHE A 205 5.02 15.18 6.67
C PHE A 205 4.91 15.81 5.28
N GLY A 206 5.66 16.88 5.05
CA GLY A 206 5.68 17.60 3.77
C GLY A 206 4.43 18.44 3.52
N SER A 207 4.11 18.66 2.24
CA SER A 207 2.97 19.45 1.77
C SER A 207 1.97 18.59 0.97
N ALA A 208 1.07 19.22 0.23
CA ALA A 208 0.09 18.53 -0.63
C ALA A 208 0.72 17.91 -1.90
N PRO A 209 0.24 16.75 -2.38
CA PRO A 209 -0.72 15.88 -1.72
C PRO A 209 -0.14 15.21 -0.49
N LYS A 210 -0.96 14.95 0.53
CA LYS A 210 -0.50 14.49 1.83
C LYS A 210 -1.00 13.08 2.15
N PHE A 211 -0.05 12.17 2.37
CA PHE A 211 -0.32 10.79 2.76
C PHE A 211 -0.18 10.61 4.28
N PRO A 212 -0.91 9.68 4.91
CA PRO A 212 -0.82 9.42 6.35
C PRO A 212 0.60 9.14 6.85
N GLY A 213 1.43 8.41 6.06
CA GLY A 213 2.83 8.14 6.38
C GLY A 213 3.03 7.31 7.65
N VAL A 214 2.18 6.29 7.84
CA VAL A 214 2.15 5.47 9.07
C VAL A 214 3.50 4.82 9.40
N PRO A 215 4.32 4.33 8.44
CA PRO A 215 5.65 3.81 8.76
C PRO A 215 6.54 4.83 9.52
N ALA A 216 6.52 6.10 9.11
CA ALA A 216 7.27 7.15 9.79
C ALA A 216 6.70 7.47 11.19
N LEU A 217 5.37 7.48 11.33
CA LEU A 217 4.71 7.66 12.64
C LEU A 217 5.01 6.51 13.59
N ARG A 218 5.05 5.26 13.08
CA ARG A 218 5.45 4.07 13.84
C ARG A 218 6.88 4.20 14.36
N PHE A 219 7.81 4.58 13.49
CA PHE A 219 9.20 4.82 13.89
C PHE A 219 9.31 5.89 14.98
N LEU A 220 8.58 7.02 14.87
CA LEU A 220 8.58 8.05 15.89
C LEU A 220 8.00 7.58 17.24
N LEU A 221 6.95 6.73 17.23
CA LEU A 221 6.44 6.09 18.46
C LEU A 221 7.51 5.20 19.11
N ASP A 222 8.22 4.41 18.32
CA ASP A 222 9.28 3.54 18.82
C ASP A 222 10.47 4.36 19.34
N ALA A 223 10.82 5.46 18.67
CA ALA A 223 11.83 6.42 19.15
C ALA A 223 11.41 7.07 20.48
N TYR A 224 10.13 7.43 20.63
CA TYR A 224 9.61 7.90 21.92
C TYR A 224 9.76 6.85 23.03
N VAL A 225 9.39 5.61 22.76
CA VAL A 225 9.53 4.51 23.75
C VAL A 225 11.00 4.32 24.17
N ARG A 226 11.95 4.46 23.24
CA ARG A 226 13.38 4.33 23.53
C ARG A 226 13.98 5.51 24.27
N THR A 227 13.60 6.76 23.90
CA THR A 227 14.29 8.00 24.34
C THR A 227 13.54 8.74 25.43
N GLY A 228 12.20 8.60 25.51
CA GLY A 228 11.33 9.41 26.34
C GLY A 228 11.12 10.85 25.84
N GLU A 229 11.59 11.20 24.62
CA GLU A 229 11.44 12.55 24.08
C GLU A 229 10.00 12.80 23.62
N ALA A 230 9.27 13.63 24.37
CA ALA A 230 7.85 13.92 24.16
C ALA A 230 7.54 14.43 22.74
N ARG A 231 8.45 15.19 22.10
CA ARG A 231 8.24 15.74 20.75
C ARG A 231 7.84 14.69 19.71
N PHE A 232 8.30 13.45 19.84
CA PHE A 232 7.95 12.37 18.92
C PHE A 232 6.49 11.96 19.09
N LEU A 233 6.06 11.69 20.34
CA LEU A 233 4.67 11.36 20.63
C LEU A 233 3.73 12.54 20.31
N ASP A 234 4.14 13.76 20.63
CA ASP A 234 3.34 14.97 20.38
C ASP A 234 3.05 15.14 18.88
N HIS A 235 4.06 14.91 18.01
CA HIS A 235 3.85 14.98 16.55
C HIS A 235 2.94 13.86 16.05
N VAL A 236 3.09 12.64 16.56
CA VAL A 236 2.20 11.51 16.21
C VAL A 236 0.76 11.82 16.61
N LYS A 237 0.54 12.34 17.83
CA LYS A 237 -0.78 12.73 18.32
C LYS A 237 -1.38 13.87 17.51
N LEU A 238 -0.59 14.91 17.19
CA LEU A 238 -1.04 16.00 16.32
C LEU A 238 -1.50 15.46 14.96
N THR A 239 -0.70 14.58 14.33
CA THR A 239 -1.04 14.00 13.02
C THR A 239 -2.32 13.19 13.10
N ALA A 240 -2.43 12.29 14.08
CA ALA A 240 -3.62 11.48 14.27
C ALA A 240 -4.86 12.35 14.55
N GLU A 241 -4.75 13.38 15.38
CA GLU A 241 -5.86 14.30 15.66
C GLU A 241 -6.32 15.03 14.39
N ARG A 242 -5.38 15.58 13.60
CA ARG A 242 -5.69 16.32 12.38
C ARG A 242 -6.36 15.43 11.33
N MET A 243 -5.88 14.20 11.14
CA MET A 243 -6.54 13.23 10.25
C MET A 243 -7.95 12.87 10.76
N ALA A 244 -8.11 12.58 12.05
CA ALA A 244 -9.41 12.22 12.64
C ALA A 244 -10.47 13.33 12.53
N ARG A 245 -10.04 14.59 12.52
CA ARG A 245 -10.92 15.75 12.43
C ARG A 245 -11.14 16.25 11.01
N GLY A 246 -10.28 15.88 10.07
CA GLY A 246 -10.36 16.24 8.66
C GLY A 246 -11.33 15.38 7.85
N GLY A 247 -11.50 15.74 6.58
CA GLY A 247 -12.32 15.00 5.63
C GLY A 247 -11.68 13.72 5.10
N ILE A 248 -10.38 13.48 5.37
CA ILE A 248 -9.74 12.19 5.06
C ILE A 248 -10.36 11.04 5.89
N TYR A 249 -10.88 11.35 7.08
CA TYR A 249 -11.64 10.42 7.90
C TYR A 249 -13.12 10.55 7.60
N ASP A 250 -13.79 9.44 7.37
CA ASP A 250 -15.25 9.43 7.14
C ASP A 250 -16.01 9.68 8.45
N GLN A 251 -16.49 10.89 8.63
CA GLN A 251 -17.15 11.35 9.84
C GLN A 251 -18.49 10.64 10.12
N LEU A 252 -19.07 9.93 9.15
CA LEU A 252 -20.36 9.24 9.29
C LEU A 252 -20.23 7.77 9.63
N GLU A 253 -19.40 7.02 8.91
CA GLU A 253 -19.30 5.56 9.05
C GLU A 253 -17.91 5.07 9.44
N GLY A 254 -16.95 5.99 9.59
CA GLY A 254 -15.58 5.62 9.91
C GLY A 254 -14.76 5.18 8.71
N GLY A 255 -13.52 4.80 8.98
CA GLY A 255 -12.53 4.48 7.95
C GLY A 255 -11.93 5.71 7.27
N PHE A 256 -10.83 5.50 6.58
CA PHE A 256 -10.01 6.55 5.99
C PHE A 256 -9.94 6.42 4.48
N ALA A 257 -9.94 7.56 3.80
CA ALA A 257 -9.51 7.66 2.42
C ALA A 257 -7.97 7.58 2.34
N ARG A 258 -7.46 7.30 1.13
CA ARG A 258 -6.06 6.96 0.90
C ARG A 258 -5.09 8.11 1.17
N TYR A 259 -5.41 9.32 0.71
CA TYR A 259 -4.60 10.53 0.91
C TYR A 259 -5.46 11.79 0.78
N SER A 260 -4.91 12.92 1.22
CA SER A 260 -5.52 14.23 1.01
C SER A 260 -4.85 14.96 -0.15
N VAL A 261 -5.66 15.63 -0.99
CA VAL A 261 -5.15 16.47 -2.09
C VAL A 261 -4.65 17.82 -1.61
N ASP A 262 -4.98 18.18 -0.36
CA ASP A 262 -4.51 19.39 0.34
C ASP A 262 -3.63 19.05 1.55
N GLU A 263 -3.01 20.08 2.13
CA GLU A 263 -2.11 19.90 3.29
C GLU A 263 -2.82 19.78 4.63
N SER A 264 -4.12 20.15 4.69
CA SER A 264 -4.92 20.24 5.93
C SER A 264 -5.80 19.03 6.20
N TRP A 265 -5.77 17.99 5.36
CA TRP A 265 -6.57 16.77 5.44
C TRP A 265 -8.07 16.96 5.14
N THR A 266 -8.44 18.05 4.44
CA THR A 266 -9.84 18.41 4.20
C THR A 266 -10.44 17.65 3.02
N VAL A 267 -9.79 17.70 1.84
CA VAL A 267 -10.32 17.05 0.62
C VAL A 267 -9.53 15.78 0.34
N PRO A 268 -10.14 14.61 0.50
CA PRO A 268 -9.48 13.35 0.20
C PRO A 268 -9.55 13.00 -1.29
N HIS A 269 -8.66 12.14 -1.74
CA HIS A 269 -8.94 11.23 -2.83
C HIS A 269 -9.75 10.07 -2.26
N PHE A 270 -11.00 9.89 -2.71
CA PHE A 270 -12.01 9.12 -1.98
C PHE A 270 -11.83 7.59 -1.98
N GLU A 271 -10.79 7.05 -2.62
CA GLU A 271 -10.42 5.65 -2.45
C GLU A 271 -10.28 5.27 -0.97
N LYS A 272 -10.81 4.10 -0.59
CA LYS A 272 -10.55 3.52 0.73
C LYS A 272 -9.87 2.17 0.54
N MET A 273 -8.56 2.12 0.84
CA MET A 273 -7.76 0.91 0.70
C MET A 273 -7.74 0.12 2.00
N LEU A 274 -7.71 -1.22 1.90
CA LEU A 274 -7.60 -2.08 3.08
C LEU A 274 -6.33 -1.80 3.87
N TYR A 275 -5.18 -1.69 3.18
CA TYR A 275 -3.89 -1.48 3.84
C TYR A 275 -3.80 -0.15 4.58
N ASP A 276 -4.34 0.95 4.02
CA ASP A 276 -4.36 2.26 4.69
C ASP A 276 -5.21 2.20 5.97
N ASN A 277 -6.38 1.57 5.89
CA ASN A 277 -7.27 1.43 7.04
C ASN A 277 -6.68 0.48 8.10
N ALA A 278 -5.96 -0.57 7.70
CA ALA A 278 -5.25 -1.44 8.62
C ALA A 278 -4.10 -0.73 9.35
N GLU A 279 -3.24 -0.02 8.61
CA GLU A 279 -2.13 0.73 9.19
C GLU A 279 -2.63 1.85 10.12
N LEU A 280 -3.70 2.56 9.74
CA LEU A 280 -4.32 3.58 10.58
C LEU A 280 -5.02 2.98 11.80
N LEU A 281 -5.72 1.86 11.66
CA LEU A 281 -6.26 1.13 12.81
C LEU A 281 -5.15 0.76 13.80
N TRP A 282 -4.02 0.27 13.31
CA TRP A 282 -2.86 -0.02 14.16
C TRP A 282 -2.39 1.25 14.90
N LEU A 283 -2.25 2.38 14.20
CA LEU A 283 -1.79 3.64 14.78
C LEU A 283 -2.74 4.12 15.89
N TYR A 284 -4.05 4.20 15.62
CA TYR A 284 -5.03 4.64 16.61
C TYR A 284 -5.18 3.65 17.77
N SER A 285 -4.98 2.36 17.53
CA SER A 285 -4.92 1.36 18.60
C SER A 285 -3.73 1.59 19.54
N ARG A 286 -2.58 2.00 19.00
CA ARG A 286 -1.42 2.39 19.83
C ARG A 286 -1.68 3.66 20.65
N LEU A 287 -2.54 4.53 20.19
CA LEU A 287 -2.95 5.76 20.86
C LEU A 287 -4.24 5.59 21.69
N TYR A 288 -4.81 4.39 21.80
CA TYR A 288 -6.12 4.13 22.40
C TYR A 288 -6.28 4.73 23.81
N GLY A 289 -5.24 4.65 24.66
CA GLY A 289 -5.21 5.20 26.01
C GLY A 289 -4.82 6.69 26.10
N GLU A 290 -4.51 7.35 24.98
CA GLU A 290 -3.99 8.72 24.93
C GLU A 290 -5.08 9.79 24.77
N GLY A 291 -6.36 9.38 24.60
CA GLY A 291 -7.51 10.27 24.51
C GLY A 291 -8.74 9.63 23.88
N GLU A 292 -9.93 10.14 24.25
CA GLU A 292 -11.22 9.63 23.79
C GLU A 292 -11.38 9.68 22.25
N LEU A 293 -10.83 10.71 21.60
CA LEU A 293 -10.85 10.83 20.14
C LEU A 293 -10.16 9.64 19.47
N PHE A 294 -8.97 9.27 19.96
CA PHE A 294 -8.20 8.18 19.36
C PHE A 294 -8.86 6.82 19.59
N ALA A 295 -9.46 6.61 20.77
CA ALA A 295 -10.23 5.41 21.07
C ALA A 295 -11.45 5.31 20.15
N ARG A 296 -12.23 6.38 20.00
CA ARG A 296 -13.41 6.43 19.12
C ARG A 296 -13.02 6.11 17.66
N VAL A 297 -11.96 6.73 17.15
CA VAL A 297 -11.52 6.50 15.75
C VAL A 297 -11.03 5.07 15.56
N ALA A 298 -10.34 4.48 16.55
CA ALA A 298 -9.96 3.06 16.48
C ALA A 298 -11.20 2.15 16.46
N ASP A 299 -12.18 2.40 17.34
CA ASP A 299 -13.41 1.63 17.42
C ASP A 299 -14.21 1.71 16.11
N GLU A 300 -14.38 2.91 15.57
CA GLU A 300 -15.11 3.16 14.33
C GLU A 300 -14.38 2.59 13.09
N THR A 301 -13.05 2.67 13.05
CA THR A 301 -12.26 2.09 11.95
C THR A 301 -12.30 0.56 11.99
N ALA A 302 -12.22 -0.04 13.18
CA ALA A 302 -12.39 -1.49 13.33
C ALA A 302 -13.79 -1.92 12.88
N ALA A 303 -14.85 -1.23 13.31
CA ALA A 303 -16.22 -1.50 12.90
C ALA A 303 -16.37 -1.36 11.36
N PHE A 304 -15.79 -0.32 10.77
CA PHE A 304 -15.79 -0.10 9.33
C PHE A 304 -15.14 -1.28 8.56
N LEU A 305 -13.99 -1.76 9.01
CA LEU A 305 -13.35 -2.93 8.39
C LEU A 305 -14.25 -4.17 8.48
N LEU A 306 -14.85 -4.42 9.63
CA LEU A 306 -15.71 -5.58 9.83
C LEU A 306 -17.00 -5.52 9.02
N GLU A 307 -17.64 -4.34 8.92
CA GLU A 307 -18.92 -4.16 8.24
C GLU A 307 -18.77 -4.07 6.72
N HIS A 308 -17.74 -3.34 6.23
CA HIS A 308 -17.66 -2.99 4.82
C HIS A 308 -16.61 -3.76 4.03
N PHE A 309 -15.52 -4.22 4.66
CA PHE A 309 -14.46 -4.95 3.95
C PHE A 309 -14.59 -6.46 4.01
N THR A 310 -15.33 -7.05 4.96
CA THR A 310 -15.46 -8.50 5.05
C THR A 310 -16.04 -9.09 3.77
N THR A 311 -15.37 -10.11 3.20
CA THR A 311 -15.84 -10.88 2.04
C THR A 311 -16.73 -12.04 2.49
N GLY A 312 -17.41 -12.68 1.53
CA GLY A 312 -18.24 -13.86 1.80
C GLY A 312 -17.47 -15.04 2.38
N GLU A 313 -16.18 -15.15 2.08
CA GLU A 313 -15.25 -16.19 2.52
C GLU A 313 -14.69 -15.90 3.93
N GLY A 314 -14.79 -14.67 4.40
CA GLY A 314 -14.36 -14.26 5.74
C GLY A 314 -12.99 -13.58 5.81
N ALA A 315 -12.36 -13.32 4.67
CA ALA A 315 -11.23 -12.42 4.54
C ALA A 315 -11.70 -10.96 4.30
N PHE A 316 -10.78 -10.06 3.91
CA PHE A 316 -11.09 -8.66 3.65
C PHE A 316 -10.83 -8.32 2.18
N ALA A 317 -11.76 -7.59 1.58
CA ALA A 317 -11.70 -7.02 0.24
C ALA A 317 -10.53 -6.01 0.11
N ALA A 318 -10.10 -5.72 -1.12
CA ALA A 318 -8.94 -4.87 -1.37
C ALA A 318 -9.24 -3.38 -1.16
N ALA A 319 -10.35 -2.87 -1.74
CA ALA A 319 -10.59 -1.44 -1.78
C ALA A 319 -12.03 -1.06 -2.14
N PHE A 320 -12.36 0.21 -1.89
CA PHE A 320 -13.50 0.92 -2.47
C PHE A 320 -13.02 1.97 -3.46
N ASP A 321 -13.76 2.10 -4.57
CA ASP A 321 -13.47 3.07 -5.63
C ASP A 321 -13.59 4.52 -5.13
N ALA A 322 -12.76 5.42 -5.68
CA ALA A 322 -12.91 6.85 -5.49
C ALA A 322 -14.18 7.38 -6.16
N ASP A 323 -14.52 6.76 -7.31
CA ASP A 323 -15.61 7.18 -8.17
C ASP A 323 -16.90 6.39 -7.90
N THR A 324 -18.01 7.08 -7.99
CA THR A 324 -19.34 6.49 -8.04
C THR A 324 -20.03 7.01 -9.29
N GLU A 325 -20.47 6.11 -10.18
CA GLU A 325 -21.07 6.49 -11.48
C GLU A 325 -20.18 7.44 -12.31
N GLY A 326 -18.85 7.30 -12.18
CA GLY A 326 -17.85 8.12 -12.89
C GLY A 326 -17.65 9.52 -12.31
N VAL A 327 -18.14 9.79 -11.09
CA VAL A 327 -17.95 11.06 -10.39
C VAL A 327 -17.24 10.82 -9.07
N GLU A 328 -16.07 11.43 -8.88
CA GLU A 328 -15.31 11.31 -7.65
C GLU A 328 -16.07 11.91 -6.46
N GLY A 329 -16.13 11.20 -5.36
CA GLY A 329 -16.74 11.66 -4.11
C GLY A 329 -18.27 11.77 -4.12
N LEU A 330 -18.98 11.33 -5.18
CA LEU A 330 -20.43 11.48 -5.33
C LEU A 330 -21.21 10.96 -4.11
N THR A 331 -20.80 9.82 -3.58
CA THR A 331 -21.43 9.20 -2.39
C THR A 331 -21.19 10.01 -1.13
N TYR A 332 -19.98 10.57 -0.97
CA TYR A 332 -19.47 11.09 0.31
C TYR A 332 -19.71 12.58 0.52
N ALA A 333 -19.75 13.38 -0.56
CA ALA A 333 -19.87 14.83 -0.45
C ALA A 333 -21.32 15.29 -0.25
N TRP A 334 -21.51 16.40 0.49
CA TRP A 334 -22.81 16.93 0.91
C TRP A 334 -22.94 18.41 0.54
N SER A 335 -24.08 18.80 -0.02
CA SER A 335 -24.49 20.20 -0.07
C SER A 335 -25.27 20.58 1.18
N TYR A 336 -25.41 21.87 1.45
CA TYR A 336 -26.30 22.34 2.53
C TYR A 336 -27.76 21.94 2.28
N ALA A 337 -28.21 21.95 1.01
CA ALA A 337 -29.55 21.49 0.63
C ALA A 337 -29.78 20.00 0.93
N ASP A 338 -28.75 19.15 0.75
CA ASP A 338 -28.81 17.74 1.14
C ASP A 338 -29.03 17.60 2.67
N LEU A 339 -28.33 18.43 3.47
CA LEU A 339 -28.51 18.46 4.93
C LEU A 339 -29.94 18.90 5.32
N GLU A 340 -30.48 19.95 4.67
CA GLU A 340 -31.84 20.40 4.91
C GLU A 340 -32.88 19.32 4.59
N ALA A 341 -32.71 18.64 3.46
CA ALA A 341 -33.64 17.58 3.04
C ALA A 341 -33.65 16.39 4.02
N VAL A 342 -32.49 16.03 4.60
CA VAL A 342 -32.39 14.89 5.52
C VAL A 342 -32.72 15.28 6.96
N LEU A 343 -32.26 16.45 7.41
CA LEU A 343 -32.25 16.81 8.84
C LEU A 343 -33.32 17.83 9.24
N GLY A 344 -33.87 18.60 8.28
CA GLY A 344 -34.86 19.65 8.60
C GLY A 344 -34.27 20.68 9.56
N GLU A 345 -34.91 20.85 10.74
CA GLU A 345 -34.52 21.83 11.76
C GLU A 345 -33.08 21.62 12.31
N ASP A 346 -32.52 20.40 12.19
CA ASP A 346 -31.15 20.10 12.63
C ASP A 346 -30.10 20.50 11.60
N ALA A 347 -30.45 20.88 10.36
CA ALA A 347 -29.51 21.13 9.27
C ALA A 347 -28.48 22.21 9.57
N ALA A 348 -28.89 23.35 10.11
CA ALA A 348 -28.02 24.46 10.46
C ALA A 348 -27.02 24.07 11.58
N TRP A 349 -27.48 23.30 12.56
CA TRP A 349 -26.62 22.80 13.62
C TRP A 349 -25.61 21.77 13.07
N ALA A 350 -26.06 20.85 12.21
CA ALA A 350 -25.20 19.85 11.57
C ALA A 350 -24.16 20.52 10.66
N ALA A 351 -24.56 21.51 9.87
CA ALA A 351 -23.65 22.28 9.03
C ALA A 351 -22.52 22.93 9.85
N ALA A 352 -22.86 23.53 10.98
CA ALA A 352 -21.87 24.10 11.89
C ALA A 352 -20.95 23.02 12.51
N ALA A 353 -21.51 21.87 12.90
CA ALA A 353 -20.75 20.78 13.50
C ALA A 353 -19.77 20.13 12.49
N PHE A 354 -20.21 19.91 11.25
CA PHE A 354 -19.45 19.24 10.19
C PHE A 354 -18.67 20.20 9.25
N GLY A 355 -18.57 21.47 9.58
CA GLY A 355 -17.81 22.44 8.79
C GLY A 355 -18.40 22.75 7.40
N VAL A 356 -19.71 22.51 7.20
CA VAL A 356 -20.39 22.79 5.92
C VAL A 356 -20.74 24.27 5.82
N ASP A 357 -20.06 25.00 4.93
CA ASP A 357 -20.35 26.42 4.64
C ASP A 357 -20.97 26.55 3.24
N PRO A 358 -22.27 26.87 3.12
CA PRO A 358 -22.92 27.00 1.83
C PRO A 358 -22.38 28.19 0.99
N SER A 359 -21.70 29.14 1.62
CA SER A 359 -21.09 30.28 0.91
C SER A 359 -19.67 30.01 0.41
N ARG A 360 -19.02 28.97 0.95
CA ARG A 360 -17.64 28.58 0.64
C ARG A 360 -17.51 27.05 0.68
N PRO A 361 -18.11 26.32 -0.28
CA PRO A 361 -17.97 24.89 -0.35
C PRO A 361 -16.49 24.50 -0.50
N ASN A 362 -16.10 23.44 0.20
CA ASN A 362 -14.70 22.96 0.17
C ASN A 362 -14.45 21.89 -0.89
N PHE A 363 -15.49 21.51 -1.66
CA PHE A 363 -15.41 20.49 -2.72
C PHE A 363 -16.19 20.92 -3.97
N GLU A 364 -16.03 20.19 -5.07
CA GLU A 364 -16.63 20.46 -6.37
C GLU A 364 -18.17 20.46 -6.34
N HIS A 365 -18.79 21.11 -7.33
CA HIS A 365 -20.25 21.16 -7.55
C HIS A 365 -21.03 21.70 -6.32
N ASP A 366 -20.51 22.71 -5.64
CA ASP A 366 -21.11 23.34 -4.46
C ASP A 366 -21.33 22.36 -3.30
N LYS A 367 -20.50 21.31 -3.20
CA LYS A 367 -20.52 20.32 -2.14
C LYS A 367 -19.39 20.52 -1.13
N ASN A 368 -19.54 19.81 -0.02
CA ASN A 368 -18.54 19.80 1.04
C ASN A 368 -18.21 18.37 1.43
N VAL A 369 -16.93 18.13 1.71
CA VAL A 369 -16.47 16.99 2.50
C VAL A 369 -16.74 17.34 3.97
N LEU A 370 -17.28 16.39 4.72
CA LEU A 370 -17.56 16.59 6.14
C LEU A 370 -16.28 16.50 6.97
N GLU A 371 -16.08 17.48 7.82
CA GLU A 371 -15.02 17.53 8.83
C GLU A 371 -15.66 17.56 10.22
N LEU A 372 -14.90 17.27 11.27
CA LEU A 372 -15.36 17.42 12.65
C LEU A 372 -14.32 18.21 13.47
N PRO A 373 -14.20 19.53 13.26
CA PRO A 373 -13.15 20.36 13.87
C PRO A 373 -13.15 20.28 15.41
N VAL A 374 -14.32 20.15 16.02
CA VAL A 374 -14.52 20.07 17.47
C VAL A 374 -15.65 19.07 17.76
N ASP A 375 -15.47 18.25 18.79
CA ASP A 375 -16.54 17.36 19.25
C ASP A 375 -17.73 18.18 19.78
N PRO A 376 -18.96 17.93 19.27
CA PRO A 376 -20.14 18.65 19.73
C PRO A 376 -20.46 18.39 21.21
N GLU A 377 -20.86 19.44 21.95
CA GLU A 377 -21.25 19.34 23.37
C GLU A 377 -22.46 18.42 23.57
N ASP A 378 -23.44 18.46 22.64
CA ASP A 378 -24.63 17.59 22.65
C ASP A 378 -24.34 16.28 21.90
N GLY A 379 -23.71 15.35 22.57
CA GLY A 379 -23.36 14.04 22.02
C GLY A 379 -24.58 13.20 21.58
N ALA A 380 -25.71 13.34 22.26
CA ALA A 380 -26.94 12.61 21.90
C ALA A 380 -27.52 13.14 20.57
N ARG A 381 -27.58 14.46 20.40
CA ARG A 381 -28.00 15.10 19.15
C ARG A 381 -27.01 14.74 18.01
N PHE A 382 -25.72 14.79 18.29
CA PHE A 382 -24.69 14.41 17.32
C PHE A 382 -24.88 12.98 16.82
N ALA A 383 -25.06 12.03 17.73
CA ALA A 383 -25.30 10.63 17.37
C ALA A 383 -26.57 10.45 16.51
N ALA A 384 -27.66 11.14 16.86
CA ALA A 384 -28.92 11.10 16.11
C ALA A 384 -28.76 11.70 14.69
N VAL A 385 -28.11 12.85 14.56
CA VAL A 385 -27.81 13.51 13.28
C VAL A 385 -26.92 12.64 12.42
N ARG A 386 -25.81 12.13 12.98
CA ARG A 386 -24.89 11.24 12.30
C ARG A 386 -25.59 9.98 11.76
N HIS A 387 -26.43 9.35 12.58
CA HIS A 387 -27.20 8.17 12.17
C HIS A 387 -28.15 8.48 10.99
N ARG A 388 -28.86 9.62 11.01
CA ARG A 388 -29.75 10.04 9.92
C ARG A 388 -28.99 10.30 8.62
N LEU A 389 -27.83 10.96 8.69
CA LEU A 389 -26.97 11.22 7.53
C LEU A 389 -26.40 9.92 6.97
N ALA A 390 -25.90 9.02 7.81
CA ALA A 390 -25.40 7.72 7.39
C ALA A 390 -26.49 6.90 6.69
N ALA A 391 -27.71 6.86 7.27
CA ALA A 391 -28.85 6.17 6.65
C ALA A 391 -29.21 6.76 5.27
N ALA A 392 -29.26 8.09 5.16
CA ALA A 392 -29.52 8.75 3.88
C ALA A 392 -28.41 8.52 2.85
N ARG A 393 -27.14 8.46 3.28
CA ARG A 393 -26.01 8.16 2.42
C ARG A 393 -26.06 6.74 1.86
N ARG A 394 -26.50 5.76 2.64
CA ARG A 394 -26.66 4.36 2.21
C ARG A 394 -27.68 4.19 1.08
N GLU A 395 -28.62 5.10 0.94
CA GLU A 395 -29.60 5.13 -0.17
C GLU A 395 -29.04 5.77 -1.47
N ARG A 396 -27.87 6.42 -1.41
CA ARG A 396 -27.18 6.94 -2.59
C ARG A 396 -26.53 5.82 -3.40
N PRO A 397 -26.21 6.03 -4.68
CA PRO A 397 -25.27 5.15 -5.38
C PRO A 397 -24.00 4.97 -4.56
N GLN A 398 -23.53 3.72 -4.44
CA GLN A 398 -22.34 3.38 -3.65
C GLN A 398 -21.12 3.17 -4.57
N PRO A 399 -19.89 3.47 -4.12
CA PRO A 399 -18.69 3.17 -4.88
C PRO A 399 -18.52 1.67 -5.09
N GLY A 400 -17.90 1.29 -6.20
CA GLY A 400 -17.55 -0.09 -6.47
C GLY A 400 -16.59 -0.64 -5.41
N ARG A 401 -16.80 -1.89 -4.98
CA ARG A 401 -15.85 -2.60 -4.11
C ARG A 401 -15.04 -3.61 -4.92
N ASP A 402 -13.73 -3.56 -4.78
CA ASP A 402 -12.85 -4.60 -5.30
C ASP A 402 -12.78 -5.74 -4.27
N ASP A 403 -13.52 -6.81 -4.52
CA ASP A 403 -13.63 -7.97 -3.63
C ASP A 403 -12.39 -8.88 -3.66
N LYS A 404 -11.36 -8.52 -4.38
CA LYS A 404 -10.09 -9.23 -4.41
C LYS A 404 -9.47 -9.29 -3.02
N VAL A 405 -9.05 -10.48 -2.60
CA VAL A 405 -8.32 -10.71 -1.35
C VAL A 405 -6.83 -10.69 -1.66
N VAL A 406 -6.11 -9.66 -1.23
CA VAL A 406 -4.66 -9.55 -1.37
C VAL A 406 -3.99 -10.04 -0.09
N ALA A 407 -3.06 -10.99 -0.20
CA ALA A 407 -2.47 -11.67 0.95
C ALA A 407 -1.77 -10.70 1.92
N ALA A 408 -0.90 -9.84 1.43
CA ALA A 408 -0.20 -8.85 2.26
C ALA A 408 -1.15 -7.92 3.01
N TRP A 409 -2.15 -7.39 2.33
CA TRP A 409 -3.08 -6.44 2.93
C TRP A 409 -3.96 -7.07 4.00
N ASN A 410 -4.35 -8.33 3.78
CA ASN A 410 -5.04 -9.11 4.80
C ASN A 410 -4.13 -9.45 5.99
N GLY A 411 -2.85 -9.74 5.74
CA GLY A 411 -1.85 -9.90 6.81
C GLY A 411 -1.74 -8.65 7.70
N LEU A 412 -1.68 -7.46 7.10
CA LEU A 412 -1.69 -6.18 7.82
C LEU A 412 -3.01 -5.96 8.59
N ALA A 413 -4.16 -6.27 7.98
CA ALA A 413 -5.46 -6.14 8.64
C ALA A 413 -5.59 -7.09 9.84
N ILE A 414 -5.13 -8.33 9.72
CA ILE A 414 -5.08 -9.30 10.82
C ILE A 414 -4.21 -8.76 11.96
N ALA A 415 -3.01 -8.26 11.66
CA ALA A 415 -2.11 -7.68 12.66
C ALA A 415 -2.74 -6.47 13.37
N ALA A 416 -3.39 -5.59 12.63
CA ALA A 416 -4.04 -4.38 13.16
C ALA A 416 -5.26 -4.71 14.04
N LEU A 417 -6.10 -5.66 13.60
CA LEU A 417 -7.27 -6.10 14.38
C LEU A 417 -6.85 -6.83 15.66
N ALA A 418 -5.78 -7.63 15.64
CA ALA A 418 -5.22 -8.24 16.83
C ALA A 418 -4.66 -7.20 17.82
N GLU A 419 -3.93 -6.17 17.34
CA GLU A 419 -3.46 -5.05 18.17
C GLU A 419 -4.65 -4.29 18.76
N TYR A 420 -5.65 -3.94 17.94
CA TYR A 420 -6.88 -3.27 18.41
C TYR A 420 -7.58 -4.11 19.50
N ALA A 421 -7.78 -5.40 19.28
CA ALA A 421 -8.44 -6.27 20.25
C ALA A 421 -7.66 -6.34 21.59
N SER A 422 -6.34 -6.30 21.54
CA SER A 422 -5.48 -6.29 22.74
C SER A 422 -5.61 -5.00 23.57
N ARG A 423 -5.98 -3.88 22.94
CA ARG A 423 -6.11 -2.55 23.56
C ARG A 423 -7.52 -2.26 24.04
N SER A 424 -8.52 -2.59 23.20
CA SER A 424 -9.93 -2.31 23.45
C SER A 424 -10.67 -3.43 24.16
N GLY A 425 -10.15 -4.68 24.13
CA GLY A 425 -10.89 -5.89 24.50
C GLY A 425 -11.89 -6.33 23.44
N GLY A 426 -11.80 -5.84 22.21
CA GLY A 426 -12.73 -6.08 21.09
C GLY A 426 -12.70 -7.51 20.58
N ARG A 427 -13.54 -8.38 21.13
CA ARG A 427 -13.61 -9.81 20.79
C ARG A 427 -13.98 -10.07 19.33
N ASP A 428 -14.90 -9.28 18.77
CA ASP A 428 -15.37 -9.45 17.39
C ASP A 428 -14.26 -9.18 16.38
N ALA A 429 -13.38 -8.21 16.67
CA ALA A 429 -12.20 -7.92 15.86
C ALA A 429 -11.20 -9.09 15.86
N LEU A 430 -10.96 -9.68 17.04
CA LEU A 430 -10.10 -10.86 17.13
C LEU A 430 -10.68 -12.05 16.35
N LEU A 431 -11.96 -12.32 16.49
CA LEU A 431 -12.64 -13.39 15.75
C LEU A 431 -12.63 -13.15 14.23
N ALA A 432 -12.73 -11.89 13.77
CA ALA A 432 -12.61 -11.55 12.37
C ALA A 432 -11.19 -11.77 11.84
N ALA A 433 -10.17 -11.38 12.63
CA ALA A 433 -8.78 -11.64 12.31
C ALA A 433 -8.47 -13.15 12.21
N GLU A 434 -8.99 -13.97 13.14
CA GLU A 434 -8.85 -15.42 13.08
C GLU A 434 -9.54 -16.06 11.86
N ARG A 435 -10.72 -15.55 11.47
CA ARG A 435 -11.40 -16.01 10.25
C ARG A 435 -10.60 -15.68 9.00
N ALA A 436 -10.10 -14.44 8.90
CA ALA A 436 -9.28 -14.02 7.78
C ALA A 436 -7.97 -14.82 7.70
N ALA A 437 -7.32 -15.10 8.83
CA ALA A 437 -6.14 -15.96 8.88
C ALA A 437 -6.43 -17.39 8.42
N THR A 438 -7.60 -17.92 8.81
CA THR A 438 -8.04 -19.26 8.39
C THR A 438 -8.28 -19.32 6.88
N GLU A 439 -8.92 -18.30 6.33
CA GLU A 439 -9.18 -18.20 4.88
C GLU A 439 -7.87 -18.05 4.09
N LEU A 440 -6.97 -17.17 4.51
CA LEU A 440 -5.66 -17.03 3.87
C LEU A 440 -4.88 -18.34 3.87
N TRP A 441 -4.85 -19.03 5.02
CA TRP A 441 -4.13 -20.30 5.11
C TRP A 441 -4.73 -21.38 4.21
N ALA A 442 -6.04 -21.46 4.14
CA ALA A 442 -6.74 -22.49 3.36
C ALA A 442 -6.68 -22.23 1.84
N THR A 443 -6.72 -20.95 1.44
CA THR A 443 -6.88 -20.56 0.03
C THR A 443 -5.57 -20.15 -0.61
N HIS A 444 -4.71 -19.39 0.11
CA HIS A 444 -3.50 -18.81 -0.49
C HIS A 444 -2.25 -19.66 -0.29
N VAL A 445 -2.20 -20.56 0.71
CA VAL A 445 -1.01 -21.38 0.95
C VAL A 445 -1.13 -22.72 0.24
N GLY A 446 -0.25 -22.97 -0.73
CA GLY A 446 -0.17 -24.20 -1.46
C GLY A 446 0.35 -25.37 -0.63
N ALA A 447 0.21 -26.61 -1.15
CA ALA A 447 0.72 -27.81 -0.49
C ALA A 447 2.26 -27.83 -0.31
N ASP A 448 2.97 -27.03 -1.10
CA ASP A 448 4.42 -26.80 -1.03
C ASP A 448 4.81 -25.69 -0.03
N GLY A 449 3.83 -25.09 0.66
CA GLY A 449 4.02 -23.97 1.56
C GLY A 449 4.21 -22.61 0.87
N ARG A 450 4.06 -22.55 -0.47
CA ARG A 450 4.17 -21.30 -1.23
C ARG A 450 2.88 -20.50 -1.13
N LEU A 451 3.04 -19.18 -1.03
CA LEU A 451 1.93 -18.25 -0.89
C LEU A 451 1.55 -17.67 -2.26
N ALA A 452 0.24 -17.65 -2.56
CA ALA A 452 -0.30 -16.93 -3.71
C ALA A 452 -0.58 -15.46 -3.34
N ARG A 453 -0.43 -14.54 -4.30
CA ARG A 453 -0.62 -13.10 -4.09
C ARG A 453 -2.07 -12.74 -3.78
N ALA A 454 -3.02 -13.25 -4.56
CA ALA A 454 -4.41 -12.82 -4.47
C ALA A 454 -5.40 -13.95 -4.74
N SER A 455 -6.63 -13.76 -4.28
CA SER A 455 -7.79 -14.58 -4.65
C SER A 455 -9.03 -13.72 -4.86
N LEU A 456 -10.04 -14.27 -5.53
CA LEU A 456 -11.36 -13.66 -5.67
C LEU A 456 -12.43 -14.75 -5.63
N ALA A 457 -13.40 -14.62 -4.71
CA ALA A 457 -14.46 -15.59 -4.50
C ALA A 457 -13.93 -17.03 -4.38
N GLY A 458 -12.85 -17.24 -3.62
CA GLY A 458 -12.18 -18.53 -3.40
C GLY A 458 -11.32 -19.03 -4.56
N ALA A 459 -11.32 -18.36 -5.71
CA ALA A 459 -10.43 -18.69 -6.82
C ALA A 459 -9.08 -17.98 -6.65
N VAL A 460 -7.99 -18.76 -6.71
CA VAL A 460 -6.61 -18.25 -6.49
C VAL A 460 -6.05 -17.69 -7.80
N SER A 461 -5.42 -16.51 -7.74
CA SER A 461 -4.67 -15.91 -8.83
C SER A 461 -3.42 -16.75 -9.15
N PRO A 462 -3.03 -16.85 -10.43
CA PRO A 462 -1.78 -17.50 -10.81
C PRO A 462 -0.53 -16.70 -10.39
N ALA A 463 -0.69 -15.45 -9.94
CA ALA A 463 0.41 -14.62 -9.48
C ALA A 463 0.98 -15.17 -8.16
N PRO A 464 2.29 -15.49 -8.09
CA PRO A 464 2.91 -15.95 -6.88
C PRO A 464 2.98 -14.81 -5.85
N GLY A 465 2.96 -15.17 -4.57
CA GLY A 465 3.23 -14.23 -3.49
C GLY A 465 4.65 -13.66 -3.59
N ILE A 466 4.77 -12.38 -3.29
CA ILE A 466 6.05 -11.67 -3.20
C ILE A 466 6.50 -11.55 -1.73
N LEU A 467 7.68 -11.01 -1.48
CA LEU A 467 8.25 -10.83 -0.13
C LEU A 467 7.26 -10.17 0.83
N GLU A 468 6.59 -9.11 0.38
CA GLU A 468 5.58 -8.37 1.15
C GLU A 468 4.46 -9.30 1.66
N ASP A 469 3.99 -10.23 0.82
CA ASP A 469 2.91 -11.15 1.19
C ASP A 469 3.32 -12.10 2.31
N TYR A 470 4.48 -12.73 2.16
CA TYR A 470 5.01 -13.63 3.19
C TYR A 470 5.25 -12.91 4.51
N ALA A 471 5.83 -11.73 4.46
CA ALA A 471 6.18 -10.94 5.63
C ALA A 471 4.94 -10.44 6.38
N ALA A 472 3.98 -9.84 5.66
CA ALA A 472 2.77 -9.30 6.28
C ALA A 472 1.85 -10.39 6.84
N VAL A 473 1.69 -11.52 6.11
CA VAL A 473 0.89 -12.66 6.61
C VAL A 473 1.56 -13.29 7.84
N ALA A 474 2.89 -13.46 7.81
CA ALA A 474 3.63 -13.97 8.97
C ALA A 474 3.47 -13.04 10.19
N LEU A 475 3.55 -11.72 9.99
CA LEU A 475 3.36 -10.73 11.05
C LEU A 475 1.94 -10.82 11.64
N GLY A 476 0.91 -10.89 10.79
CA GLY A 476 -0.48 -11.08 11.22
C GLY A 476 -0.67 -12.35 12.05
N PHE A 477 -0.11 -13.45 11.58
CA PHE A 477 -0.19 -14.75 12.28
C PHE A 477 0.56 -14.75 13.61
N LEU A 478 1.73 -14.11 13.70
CA LEU A 478 2.46 -13.95 14.97
C LEU A 478 1.67 -13.15 16.00
N ARG A 479 0.93 -12.13 15.56
CA ARG A 479 0.08 -11.31 16.43
C ARG A 479 -1.14 -12.08 16.97
N LEU A 480 -1.67 -13.04 16.22
CA LEU A 480 -2.70 -13.95 16.71
C LEU A 480 -2.15 -14.96 17.73
N GLY A 481 -0.90 -15.40 17.53
CA GLY A 481 -0.26 -16.36 18.42
C GLY A 481 -0.84 -17.78 18.31
N GLY A 482 -0.61 -18.62 19.32
CA GLY A 482 -1.11 -19.99 19.35
C GLY A 482 -0.64 -20.85 18.18
N GLU A 483 -1.54 -21.55 17.50
CA GLU A 483 -1.22 -22.38 16.34
C GLU A 483 -0.68 -21.58 15.13
N TRP A 484 -0.98 -20.28 15.06
CA TRP A 484 -0.54 -19.40 13.99
C TRP A 484 0.95 -19.10 14.04
N THR A 485 1.58 -19.20 15.22
CA THR A 485 3.03 -18.97 15.39
C THR A 485 3.87 -19.93 14.53
N GLU A 486 3.55 -21.23 14.56
CA GLU A 486 4.28 -22.22 13.74
C GLU A 486 4.13 -21.97 12.24
N ARG A 487 2.89 -21.63 11.81
CA ARG A 487 2.59 -21.28 10.42
C ARG A 487 3.36 -20.04 9.96
N ALA A 488 3.41 -19.02 10.79
CA ALA A 488 4.21 -17.81 10.53
C ALA A 488 5.71 -18.12 10.40
N CYS A 489 6.26 -18.91 11.31
CA CYS A 489 7.66 -19.35 11.22
C CYS A 489 7.94 -20.15 9.95
N GLY A 490 6.99 -20.97 9.50
CA GLY A 490 7.05 -21.66 8.21
C GLY A 490 7.18 -20.69 7.03
N LEU A 491 6.34 -19.66 6.98
CA LEU A 491 6.40 -18.62 5.95
C LEU A 491 7.73 -17.85 5.98
N LEU A 492 8.26 -17.52 7.17
CA LEU A 492 9.54 -16.82 7.29
C LEU A 492 10.74 -17.68 6.86
N ARG A 493 10.68 -19.00 7.05
CA ARG A 493 11.70 -19.90 6.50
C ARG A 493 11.65 -19.92 4.97
N GLN A 494 10.45 -19.87 4.36
CA GLN A 494 10.30 -19.67 2.90
C GLN A 494 10.90 -18.35 2.43
N VAL A 495 10.79 -17.26 3.23
CA VAL A 495 11.46 -15.99 2.91
C VAL A 495 12.97 -16.18 2.83
N GLY A 496 13.59 -16.82 3.83
CA GLY A 496 15.03 -17.10 3.83
C GLY A 496 15.47 -17.95 2.64
N GLU A 497 14.70 -18.97 2.27
CA GLU A 497 15.02 -19.94 1.22
C GLU A 497 14.89 -19.34 -0.20
N HIS A 498 13.83 -18.54 -0.46
CA HIS A 498 13.48 -18.13 -1.82
C HIS A 498 13.73 -16.67 -2.15
N PHE A 499 13.78 -15.79 -1.15
CA PHE A 499 13.90 -14.35 -1.38
C PHE A 499 15.27 -13.76 -1.02
N GLY A 500 16.12 -14.53 -0.34
CA GLY A 500 17.46 -14.06 0.06
C GLY A 500 18.34 -13.63 -1.12
N ASP A 501 19.13 -12.56 -0.94
CA ASP A 501 20.11 -12.07 -1.90
C ASP A 501 21.49 -12.76 -1.74
N GLY A 502 21.63 -13.67 -0.78
CA GLY A 502 22.88 -14.35 -0.43
C GLY A 502 23.86 -13.48 0.38
N LEU A 503 23.52 -12.24 0.66
CA LEU A 503 24.34 -11.25 1.40
C LEU A 503 23.63 -10.74 2.66
N GLY A 504 22.51 -11.35 3.02
CA GLY A 504 21.71 -11.01 4.19
C GLY A 504 20.54 -10.08 3.92
N GLY A 505 20.32 -9.70 2.67
CA GLY A 505 19.16 -8.93 2.21
C GLY A 505 18.16 -9.77 1.45
N PHE A 506 17.16 -9.11 0.86
CA PHE A 506 16.06 -9.76 0.16
C PHE A 506 15.82 -9.16 -1.22
N PHE A 507 15.33 -9.98 -2.13
CA PHE A 507 14.62 -9.53 -3.34
C PHE A 507 13.11 -9.56 -3.08
N ASP A 508 12.36 -8.74 -3.81
CA ASP A 508 10.90 -8.71 -3.68
C ASP A 508 10.24 -9.94 -4.29
N THR A 509 10.89 -10.60 -5.27
CA THR A 509 10.42 -11.82 -5.92
C THR A 509 11.23 -13.04 -5.53
N ALA A 510 10.61 -14.22 -5.57
CA ALA A 510 11.30 -15.48 -5.31
C ALA A 510 12.36 -15.80 -6.39
N ALA A 511 13.39 -16.58 -6.04
CA ALA A 511 14.48 -16.92 -6.94
C ALA A 511 14.05 -17.79 -8.15
N ASP A 512 12.98 -18.53 -7.98
CA ASP A 512 12.35 -19.40 -8.98
C ASP A 512 11.13 -18.77 -9.66
N ALA A 513 10.83 -17.48 -9.39
CA ALA A 513 9.77 -16.74 -10.07
C ALA A 513 10.16 -16.41 -11.53
N GLU A 514 9.18 -15.89 -12.29
CA GLU A 514 9.41 -15.40 -13.65
C GLU A 514 10.57 -14.41 -13.69
N ALA A 515 11.54 -14.62 -14.59
CA ALA A 515 12.65 -13.71 -14.78
C ALA A 515 12.16 -12.44 -15.51
N LEU A 516 12.14 -11.32 -14.81
CA LEU A 516 11.86 -10.00 -15.36
C LEU A 516 13.16 -9.31 -15.81
N VAL A 517 13.04 -8.14 -16.44
CA VAL A 517 14.20 -7.33 -16.91
C VAL A 517 15.17 -7.02 -15.77
N THR A 518 14.65 -6.78 -14.58
CA THR A 518 15.40 -6.67 -13.32
C THR A 518 14.65 -7.43 -12.24
N ARG A 519 15.37 -7.96 -11.25
CA ARG A 519 14.76 -8.53 -10.05
C ARG A 519 14.68 -7.44 -8.99
N PRO A 520 13.47 -6.96 -8.65
CA PRO A 520 13.33 -5.83 -7.73
C PRO A 520 13.81 -6.16 -6.32
N ALA A 521 14.40 -5.17 -5.66
CA ALA A 521 14.81 -5.20 -4.26
C ALA A 521 14.63 -3.78 -3.70
N ASP A 522 13.44 -3.47 -3.22
CA ASP A 522 13.12 -2.13 -2.72
C ASP A 522 13.00 -2.11 -1.20
N VAL A 523 13.72 -1.19 -0.57
CA VAL A 523 13.70 -0.95 0.87
C VAL A 523 12.88 0.28 1.25
N HIS A 524 12.34 0.99 0.25
CA HIS A 524 11.61 2.22 0.49
C HIS A 524 10.15 1.94 0.85
N ASP A 525 9.72 2.58 1.92
CA ASP A 525 8.32 2.56 2.32
C ASP A 525 7.48 3.41 1.37
N GLY A 526 6.30 2.89 1.08
CA GLY A 526 5.22 3.59 0.41
C GLY A 526 4.12 4.01 1.40
N PRO A 527 2.85 3.81 1.05
CA PRO A 527 1.76 3.91 2.02
C PRO A 527 1.92 2.94 3.19
N THR A 528 2.46 1.75 2.91
CA THR A 528 2.86 0.74 3.89
C THR A 528 4.38 0.66 4.00
N ALA A 529 4.87 -0.05 5.01
CA ALA A 529 6.27 -0.41 5.09
C ALA A 529 6.66 -1.32 3.91
N SER A 530 7.91 -1.23 3.45
CA SER A 530 8.42 -2.07 2.37
C SER A 530 8.39 -3.56 2.74
N GLY A 531 8.35 -4.45 1.74
CA GLY A 531 8.42 -5.89 1.95
C GLY A 531 9.65 -6.30 2.79
N TRP A 532 10.77 -5.60 2.57
CA TRP A 532 11.99 -5.79 3.35
C TRP A 532 11.82 -5.36 4.83
N ALA A 533 11.19 -4.22 5.08
CA ALA A 533 10.92 -3.74 6.44
C ALA A 533 9.93 -4.66 7.18
N LEU A 534 8.88 -5.11 6.50
CA LEU A 534 7.92 -6.07 7.03
C LEU A 534 8.59 -7.41 7.35
N ALA A 535 9.48 -7.90 6.49
CA ALA A 535 10.23 -9.13 6.74
C ALA A 535 11.13 -9.00 7.98
N ALA A 536 11.88 -7.90 8.11
CA ALA A 536 12.68 -7.63 9.30
C ALA A 536 11.82 -7.56 10.57
N ALA A 537 10.66 -6.89 10.52
CA ALA A 537 9.74 -6.79 11.65
C ALA A 537 9.15 -8.17 12.02
N ALA A 538 8.72 -8.97 11.04
CA ALA A 538 8.16 -10.30 11.28
C ALA A 538 9.21 -11.28 11.84
N LEU A 539 10.46 -11.24 11.34
CA LEU A 539 11.56 -12.03 11.88
C LEU A 539 11.84 -11.68 13.35
N LEU A 540 11.84 -10.39 13.70
CA LEU A 540 12.04 -9.96 15.09
C LEU A 540 10.87 -10.38 16.00
N GLU A 541 9.65 -10.29 15.52
CA GLU A 541 8.47 -10.76 16.24
C GLU A 541 8.55 -12.29 16.46
N ALA A 542 8.93 -13.06 15.42
CA ALA A 542 9.13 -14.50 15.52
C ALA A 542 10.20 -14.85 16.57
N TRP A 543 11.33 -14.15 16.57
CA TRP A 543 12.35 -14.31 17.60
C TRP A 543 11.82 -14.03 19.01
N GLN A 544 11.09 -12.92 19.20
CA GLN A 544 10.54 -12.55 20.51
C GLN A 544 9.54 -13.60 21.05
N VAL A 545 8.75 -14.21 20.17
CA VAL A 545 7.73 -15.20 20.53
C VAL A 545 8.33 -16.60 20.74
N THR A 546 9.32 -17.00 19.91
CA THR A 546 9.87 -18.37 19.90
C THR A 546 11.19 -18.52 20.65
N GLY A 547 11.97 -17.45 20.76
CA GLY A 547 13.36 -17.47 21.24
C GLY A 547 14.36 -18.05 20.23
N GLU A 548 13.97 -18.27 18.96
CA GLU A 548 14.84 -18.82 17.92
C GLU A 548 15.78 -17.72 17.40
N GLU A 549 17.06 -17.77 17.80
CA GLU A 549 18.06 -16.72 17.49
C GLU A 549 18.33 -16.53 16.00
N SER A 550 18.10 -17.55 15.17
CA SER A 550 18.27 -17.43 13.71
C SER A 550 17.40 -16.32 13.10
N PHE A 551 16.17 -16.14 13.59
CA PHE A 551 15.30 -15.07 13.15
C PHE A 551 15.85 -13.68 13.51
N LYS A 552 16.43 -13.53 14.71
CA LYS A 552 17.10 -12.28 15.12
C LYS A 552 18.29 -11.96 14.23
N ASP A 553 19.10 -12.98 13.94
CA ASP A 553 20.29 -12.84 13.10
C ASP A 553 19.93 -12.45 11.66
N ASP A 554 18.89 -13.06 11.08
CA ASP A 554 18.41 -12.75 9.74
C ASP A 554 17.84 -11.32 9.67
N ALA A 555 17.05 -10.90 10.64
CA ALA A 555 16.54 -9.54 10.75
C ALA A 555 17.68 -8.52 10.86
N TRP A 556 18.69 -8.83 11.71
CA TRP A 556 19.86 -7.97 11.85
C TRP A 556 20.62 -7.81 10.53
N ARG A 557 20.86 -8.93 9.80
CA ARG A 557 21.55 -8.89 8.50
C ARG A 557 20.78 -8.03 7.50
N ALA A 558 19.45 -8.17 7.46
CA ALA A 558 18.61 -7.39 6.58
C ALA A 558 18.70 -5.88 6.88
N ILE A 559 18.67 -5.49 8.15
CA ILE A 559 18.81 -4.10 8.59
C ILE A 559 20.21 -3.57 8.29
N ALA A 560 21.26 -4.33 8.60
CA ALA A 560 22.65 -3.93 8.34
C ALA A 560 22.93 -3.77 6.84
N ARG A 561 22.37 -4.66 6.02
CA ARG A 561 22.46 -4.60 4.55
C ARG A 561 21.84 -3.33 3.98
N ALA A 562 20.71 -2.89 4.55
CA ALA A 562 19.99 -1.70 4.13
C ALA A 562 20.51 -0.38 4.75
N GLU A 563 21.48 -0.40 5.68
CA GLU A 563 21.97 0.78 6.41
C GLU A 563 22.32 1.98 5.51
N PRO A 564 22.98 1.83 4.34
CA PRO A 564 23.26 2.96 3.45
C PRO A 564 21.99 3.63 2.93
N ALA A 565 20.97 2.86 2.52
CA ALA A 565 19.68 3.39 2.06
C ALA A 565 18.92 4.04 3.21
N MET A 566 18.91 3.41 4.40
CA MET A 566 18.32 3.96 5.62
C MET A 566 18.94 5.32 5.99
N SER A 567 20.25 5.45 5.88
CA SER A 567 20.95 6.71 6.16
C SER A 567 20.68 7.79 5.11
N ALA A 568 20.50 7.41 3.83
CA ALA A 568 20.24 8.34 2.74
C ALA A 568 18.79 8.89 2.78
N ASN A 569 17.82 8.05 3.10
CA ASN A 569 16.39 8.37 3.03
C ASN A 569 15.62 7.93 4.28
N PRO A 570 15.89 8.48 5.48
CA PRO A 570 15.32 7.97 6.73
C PRO A 570 13.79 7.95 6.76
N ARG A 571 13.13 8.92 6.11
CA ARG A 571 11.67 9.00 6.06
C ARG A 571 11.06 7.87 5.24
N PHE A 572 11.68 7.52 4.12
CA PHE A 572 11.19 6.48 3.21
C PHE A 572 11.74 5.08 3.54
N THR A 573 12.46 4.92 4.64
CA THR A 573 12.92 3.66 5.20
C THR A 573 12.56 3.54 6.68
N ALA A 574 11.52 4.23 7.09
CA ALA A 574 11.11 4.34 8.48
C ALA A 574 10.65 2.99 9.07
N GLY A 575 10.09 2.11 8.24
CA GLY A 575 9.76 0.74 8.64
C GLY A 575 10.99 -0.05 9.10
N LEU A 576 12.11 0.06 8.37
CA LEU A 576 13.39 -0.55 8.77
C LEU A 576 13.95 0.09 10.05
N HIS A 577 13.80 1.40 10.22
CA HIS A 577 14.20 2.08 11.45
C HIS A 577 13.36 1.61 12.65
N ALA A 578 12.05 1.38 12.48
CA ALA A 578 11.19 0.81 13.51
C ALA A 578 11.61 -0.62 13.90
N ALA A 579 11.97 -1.46 12.91
CA ALA A 579 12.55 -2.77 13.17
C ALA A 579 13.89 -2.66 13.93
N ALA A 580 14.77 -1.73 13.55
CA ALA A 580 16.04 -1.48 14.22
C ALA A 580 15.86 -1.00 15.67
N GLU A 581 14.83 -0.19 15.98
CA GLU A 581 14.45 0.19 17.35
C GLU A 581 14.16 -1.04 18.23
N THR A 582 13.51 -2.06 17.67
CA THR A 582 13.23 -3.32 18.39
C THR A 582 14.52 -4.03 18.78
N LEU A 583 15.51 -4.12 17.86
CA LEU A 583 16.83 -4.69 18.17
C LEU A 583 17.57 -3.90 19.26
N VAL A 584 17.59 -2.57 19.19
CA VAL A 584 18.28 -1.73 20.19
C VAL A 584 17.64 -1.89 21.57
N ARG A 585 16.31 -1.98 21.65
CA ARG A 585 15.60 -2.22 22.92
C ARG A 585 15.97 -3.58 23.52
N ALA A 586 16.00 -4.62 22.70
CA ALA A 586 16.39 -5.95 23.14
C ALA A 586 17.83 -6.00 23.66
N GLN A 587 18.78 -5.43 22.93
CA GLN A 587 20.19 -5.36 23.36
C GLN A 587 20.37 -4.63 24.71
N ARG A 588 19.62 -3.55 24.94
CA ARG A 588 19.64 -2.85 26.23
C ARG A 588 19.09 -3.71 27.37
N ALA A 589 18.02 -4.47 27.14
CA ALA A 589 17.45 -5.39 28.12
C ALA A 589 18.46 -6.50 28.49
N GLU A 590 19.13 -7.09 27.52
CA GLU A 590 20.17 -8.11 27.74
C GLU A 590 21.34 -7.56 28.58
N LEU A 591 21.84 -6.35 28.28
CA LEU A 591 22.92 -5.70 29.04
C LEU A 591 22.51 -5.37 30.48
N SER A 592 21.24 -5.07 30.75
CA SER A 592 20.75 -4.75 32.10
C SER A 592 20.57 -5.99 32.98
N THR A 593 20.56 -7.19 32.41
CA THR A 593 20.40 -8.46 33.13
C THR A 593 21.73 -9.16 33.46
N VAL A 594 22.87 -8.65 32.93
CA VAL A 594 24.21 -9.14 33.29
C VAL A 594 24.59 -8.58 34.66
N PRO A 595 24.76 -9.43 35.73
CA PRO A 595 25.23 -8.95 37.02
C PRO A 595 26.66 -8.40 36.86
N GLY A 596 26.90 -7.16 37.32
CA GLY A 596 28.24 -6.53 37.33
C GLY A 596 29.21 -7.20 38.29
#